data_c8188ac82c792c0d3f59d4ba46b4e7ab
#
_entry.id   c8188ac82c792c0d3f59d4ba46b4e7ab
#
_cell.length_a   1.000
_cell.length_b   1.000
_cell.length_c   1.000
_cell.angle_alpha   90.00
_cell.angle_beta   90.00
_cell.angle_gamma   90.00
#
_symmetry.space_group_name_H-M   'P 1'
#
loop_
_entity.id
_entity.type
_entity.pdbx_description
1 polymer ?
#
loop_
_entity_poly.entity_id
_entity_poly.type
_entity_poly.pdbx_seq_one_letter_code
_entity_poly.pdbx_strand_id
1 'polypeptide(L)'
;MAKVIPFKAVRPSRNKVHLICSRPFYTYKKSHLKAKLESNPYSFLHVINPEFNQPKPTHPNSPGRFKKVKNKYEEFKKNNYLSKDDNAHFYIYRQTTEYGVFKGIIAGGSIHDYQSNIIKKHENTITQREIVFKDYLEITNFHAEPVLLTYKPNQKIKNIINQNISKRPEYEFTT
;
A
#
# COMPACT_ATOMS: atom_id res chain seq x y z
N MET A 1 -6.76 16.22 -19.12
CA MET A 1 -7.02 15.12 -18.15
C MET A 1 -5.69 14.53 -17.71
N ALA A 2 -5.57 14.18 -16.46
CA ALA A 2 -4.37 13.51 -15.98
C ALA A 2 -4.19 12.14 -16.64
N LYS A 3 -2.96 11.79 -16.99
CA LYS A 3 -2.60 10.50 -17.58
C LYS A 3 -2.40 9.49 -16.44
N VAL A 4 -3.11 8.35 -16.53
CA VAL A 4 -2.95 7.21 -15.63
C VAL A 4 -2.59 5.97 -16.43
N ILE A 5 -1.74 5.11 -15.84
CA ILE A 5 -1.23 3.90 -16.49
C ILE A 5 -1.40 2.68 -15.60
N PRO A 6 -1.58 1.48 -16.20
CA PRO A 6 -1.53 0.23 -15.45
C PRO A 6 -0.11 -0.04 -14.98
N PHE A 7 0.03 -0.86 -13.94
CA PHE A 7 1.34 -1.27 -13.40
C PHE A 7 1.30 -2.71 -12.90
N LYS A 8 2.48 -3.29 -12.67
CA LYS A 8 2.63 -4.65 -12.11
C LYS A 8 2.71 -4.55 -10.59
N ALA A 9 1.62 -4.83 -9.90
CA ALA A 9 1.62 -4.81 -8.43
C ALA A 9 2.35 -6.01 -7.85
N VAL A 10 2.90 -5.83 -6.65
CA VAL A 10 3.28 -6.94 -5.78
C VAL A 10 2.13 -7.16 -4.79
N ARG A 11 1.57 -8.37 -4.81
CA ARG A 11 0.34 -8.69 -4.09
C ARG A 11 0.52 -9.91 -3.19
N PRO A 12 -0.28 -10.02 -2.11
CA PRO A 12 -0.34 -11.23 -1.32
C PRO A 12 -0.75 -12.45 -2.14
N SER A 13 -0.25 -13.63 -1.78
CA SER A 13 -0.82 -14.88 -2.28
C SER A 13 -2.29 -15.00 -1.86
N ARG A 14 -3.15 -15.48 -2.75
CA ARG A 14 -4.61 -15.45 -2.57
C ARG A 14 -5.08 -16.15 -1.29
N ASN A 15 -4.46 -17.27 -0.95
CA ASN A 15 -4.80 -18.05 0.25
C ASN A 15 -4.30 -17.42 1.55
N LYS A 16 -3.45 -16.39 1.50
CA LYS A 16 -2.87 -15.72 2.68
C LYS A 16 -3.25 -14.24 2.79
N VAL A 17 -4.04 -13.70 1.87
CA VAL A 17 -4.37 -12.27 1.85
C VAL A 17 -4.92 -11.78 3.19
N HIS A 18 -5.82 -12.53 3.82
CA HIS A 18 -6.43 -12.19 5.11
C HIS A 18 -5.44 -12.21 6.29
N LEU A 19 -4.32 -12.94 6.15
CA LEU A 19 -3.24 -12.98 7.13
C LEU A 19 -2.23 -11.85 6.89
N ILE A 20 -1.96 -11.52 5.63
CA ILE A 20 -0.93 -10.55 5.23
C ILE A 20 -1.44 -9.12 5.38
N CYS A 21 -2.67 -8.85 4.89
CA CYS A 21 -3.24 -7.51 4.94
C CYS A 21 -3.60 -7.08 6.36
N SER A 22 -3.39 -5.81 6.64
CA SER A 22 -3.66 -5.21 7.95
C SER A 22 -4.12 -3.77 7.76
N ARG A 23 -4.74 -3.21 8.79
CA ARG A 23 -4.93 -1.75 8.89
C ARG A 23 -3.58 -1.05 9.01
N PRO A 24 -3.50 0.25 8.77
CA PRO A 24 -2.30 1.03 9.06
C PRO A 24 -1.85 0.85 10.50
N PHE A 25 -0.55 0.72 10.74
CA PHE A 25 -0.01 0.37 12.07
C PHE A 25 -0.41 1.36 13.16
N TYR A 26 -0.55 2.65 12.82
CA TYR A 26 -0.93 3.72 13.76
C TYR A 26 -2.39 3.64 14.25
N THR A 27 -3.22 2.81 13.62
CA THR A 27 -4.61 2.59 14.07
C THR A 27 -4.71 1.58 15.21
N TYR A 28 -3.63 0.85 15.49
CA TYR A 28 -3.58 -0.13 16.57
C TYR A 28 -3.09 0.47 17.88
N LYS A 29 -3.74 0.13 18.99
CA LYS A 29 -3.15 0.31 20.32
C LYS A 29 -1.92 -0.60 20.45
N LYS A 30 -0.90 -0.17 21.20
CA LYS A 30 0.37 -0.92 21.36
C LYS A 30 0.17 -2.38 21.78
N SER A 31 -0.74 -2.65 22.71
CA SER A 31 -1.05 -4.02 23.15
C SER A 31 -1.65 -4.88 22.04
N HIS A 32 -2.58 -4.34 21.25
CA HIS A 32 -3.19 -5.04 20.12
C HIS A 32 -2.19 -5.28 18.98
N LEU A 33 -1.34 -4.29 18.69
CA LEU A 33 -0.27 -4.45 17.70
C LEU A 33 0.69 -5.57 18.10
N LYS A 34 1.10 -5.60 19.38
CA LYS A 34 1.95 -6.65 19.93
C LYS A 34 1.31 -8.03 19.76
N ALA A 35 0.08 -8.19 20.25
CA ALA A 35 -0.64 -9.46 20.15
C ALA A 35 -0.80 -9.93 18.69
N LYS A 36 -1.12 -8.99 17.76
CA LYS A 36 -1.27 -9.30 16.34
C LYS A 36 0.04 -9.75 15.69
N LEU A 37 1.16 -9.11 16.04
CA LEU A 37 2.48 -9.50 15.53
C LEU A 37 2.96 -10.84 16.13
N GLU A 38 2.68 -11.11 17.40
CA GLU A 38 3.04 -12.38 18.04
C GLU A 38 2.21 -13.55 17.51
N SER A 39 0.92 -13.35 17.21
CA SER A 39 0.02 -14.39 16.75
C SER A 39 0.03 -14.65 15.24
N ASN A 40 0.51 -13.70 14.42
CA ASN A 40 0.47 -13.82 12.97
C ASN A 40 1.80 -13.47 12.31
N PRO A 41 2.65 -14.46 12.01
CA PRO A 41 3.96 -14.24 11.38
C PRO A 41 3.87 -13.78 9.90
N TYR A 42 2.70 -13.89 9.27
CA TYR A 42 2.47 -13.48 7.87
C TYR A 42 2.09 -12.00 7.73
N SER A 43 1.75 -11.32 8.83
CA SER A 43 1.30 -9.94 8.74
C SER A 43 2.33 -9.02 8.08
N PHE A 44 1.89 -8.19 7.12
CA PHE A 44 2.73 -7.16 6.50
C PHE A 44 3.29 -6.15 7.52
N LEU A 45 2.69 -6.07 8.70
CA LEU A 45 3.20 -5.28 9.82
C LEU A 45 4.63 -5.69 10.21
N HIS A 46 5.05 -6.95 10.00
CA HIS A 46 6.43 -7.38 10.18
C HIS A 46 7.38 -6.77 9.15
N VAL A 47 6.93 -6.50 7.94
CA VAL A 47 7.73 -5.85 6.91
C VAL A 47 8.02 -4.40 7.31
N ILE A 48 6.98 -3.64 7.68
CA ILE A 48 7.12 -2.23 8.05
C ILE A 48 7.69 -2.04 9.47
N ASN A 49 7.61 -3.07 10.33
CA ASN A 49 8.16 -3.07 11.67
C ASN A 49 9.08 -4.29 11.93
N PRO A 50 10.21 -4.41 11.18
CA PRO A 50 11.05 -5.61 11.17
C PRO A 50 11.84 -5.85 12.47
N GLU A 51 11.86 -4.87 13.37
CA GLU A 51 12.55 -4.96 14.67
C GLU A 51 11.58 -5.09 15.84
N PHE A 52 10.39 -5.58 15.57
CA PHE A 52 9.44 -5.91 16.62
C PHE A 52 10.07 -6.89 17.63
N ASN A 53 9.98 -6.56 18.91
CA ASN A 53 10.59 -7.30 20.02
C ASN A 53 12.13 -7.27 20.11
N GLN A 54 12.83 -6.47 19.31
CA GLN A 54 14.26 -6.29 19.49
C GLN A 54 14.54 -5.32 20.67
N PRO A 55 15.49 -5.66 21.57
CA PRO A 55 15.75 -4.83 22.75
C PRO A 55 16.39 -3.48 22.42
N LYS A 56 17.09 -3.39 21.28
CA LYS A 56 17.73 -2.16 20.80
C LYS A 56 17.38 -1.92 19.32
N PRO A 57 16.19 -1.41 19.02
CA PRO A 57 15.80 -1.11 17.64
C PRO A 57 16.62 0.06 17.09
N THR A 58 16.82 0.07 15.78
CA THR A 58 17.40 1.21 15.07
C THR A 58 16.44 2.40 15.10
N HIS A 59 16.98 3.61 14.91
CA HIS A 59 16.14 4.81 14.81
C HIS A 59 15.12 4.65 13.66
N PRO A 60 13.83 4.97 13.87
CA PRO A 60 12.74 4.70 12.90
C PRO A 60 13.00 5.24 11.50
N ASN A 61 13.55 6.45 11.39
CA ASN A 61 13.80 7.14 10.12
C ASN A 61 15.28 7.05 9.69
N SER A 62 15.94 5.93 9.95
CA SER A 62 17.35 5.74 9.59
C SER A 62 17.54 4.80 8.39
N PRO A 63 18.60 4.98 7.60
CA PRO A 63 18.95 4.05 6.51
C PRO A 63 19.09 2.61 6.98
N GLY A 64 19.61 2.39 8.21
CA GLY A 64 19.72 1.06 8.82
C GLY A 64 18.36 0.41 9.02
N ARG A 65 17.36 1.17 9.47
CA ARG A 65 15.98 0.71 9.59
C ARG A 65 15.38 0.36 8.22
N PHE A 66 15.57 1.22 7.23
CA PHE A 66 15.03 1.01 5.87
C PHE A 66 15.63 -0.23 5.19
N LYS A 67 16.92 -0.51 5.41
CA LYS A 67 17.56 -1.77 4.96
C LYS A 67 16.90 -3.01 5.58
N LYS A 68 16.53 -2.96 6.86
CA LYS A 68 15.83 -4.07 7.53
C LYS A 68 14.41 -4.26 6.97
N VAL A 69 13.71 -3.16 6.67
CA VAL A 69 12.41 -3.20 5.97
C VAL A 69 12.56 -3.87 4.61
N LYS A 70 13.55 -3.46 3.81
CA LYS A 70 13.84 -4.09 2.52
C LYS A 70 14.11 -5.59 2.65
N ASN A 71 14.99 -5.98 3.56
CA ASN A 71 15.33 -7.39 3.77
C ASN A 71 14.11 -8.22 4.14
N LYS A 72 13.23 -7.68 4.99
CA LYS A 72 11.99 -8.37 5.38
C LYS A 72 10.99 -8.47 4.23
N TYR A 73 10.92 -7.43 3.40
CA TYR A 73 10.11 -7.47 2.17
C TYR A 73 10.62 -8.52 1.17
N GLU A 74 11.94 -8.61 0.95
CA GLU A 74 12.52 -9.65 0.08
C GLU A 74 12.33 -11.06 0.65
N GLU A 75 12.41 -11.23 1.98
CA GLU A 75 12.06 -12.49 2.66
C GLU A 75 10.61 -12.91 2.37
N PHE A 76 9.65 -11.96 2.44
CA PHE A 76 8.25 -12.24 2.15
C PHE A 76 8.04 -12.66 0.69
N LYS A 77 8.78 -12.08 -0.24
CA LYS A 77 8.76 -12.49 -1.66
C LYS A 77 9.39 -13.88 -1.85
N LYS A 78 10.55 -14.12 -1.25
CA LYS A 78 11.23 -15.42 -1.32
C LYS A 78 10.37 -16.58 -0.78
N ASN A 79 9.59 -16.31 0.25
CA ASN A 79 8.68 -17.28 0.85
C ASN A 79 7.32 -17.39 0.12
N ASN A 80 7.16 -16.73 -1.03
CA ASN A 80 5.92 -16.69 -1.81
C ASN A 80 4.70 -16.18 -1.01
N TYR A 81 4.92 -15.31 -0.01
CA TYR A 81 3.83 -14.60 0.66
C TYR A 81 3.36 -13.43 -0.19
N LEU A 82 4.29 -12.83 -0.94
CA LEU A 82 4.04 -11.78 -1.92
C LEU A 82 4.55 -12.23 -3.29
N SER A 83 3.78 -11.92 -4.34
CA SER A 83 4.15 -12.18 -5.73
C SER A 83 3.92 -10.95 -6.58
N LYS A 84 4.79 -10.74 -7.57
CA LYS A 84 4.63 -9.67 -8.56
C LYS A 84 3.78 -10.16 -9.72
N ASP A 85 2.84 -9.33 -10.17
CA ASP A 85 2.03 -9.65 -11.35
C ASP A 85 2.88 -9.73 -12.62
N ASP A 86 2.57 -10.70 -13.48
CA ASP A 86 3.25 -10.88 -14.77
C ASP A 86 2.92 -9.76 -15.76
N ASN A 87 1.70 -9.23 -15.69
CA ASN A 87 1.21 -8.18 -16.56
C ASN A 87 0.82 -6.92 -15.78
N ALA A 88 0.84 -5.78 -16.46
CA ALA A 88 0.40 -4.52 -15.90
C ALA A 88 -1.13 -4.41 -15.90
N HIS A 89 -1.71 -4.03 -14.78
CA HIS A 89 -3.16 -3.92 -14.58
C HIS A 89 -3.55 -2.61 -13.93
N PHE A 90 -4.81 -2.23 -14.08
CA PHE A 90 -5.51 -1.34 -13.16
C PHE A 90 -6.18 -2.20 -12.10
N TYR A 91 -6.17 -1.77 -10.84
CA TYR A 91 -6.77 -2.54 -9.75
C TYR A 91 -7.96 -1.75 -9.21
N ILE A 92 -9.13 -2.41 -9.13
CA ILE A 92 -10.30 -1.83 -8.49
C ILE A 92 -10.27 -2.19 -7.01
N TYR A 93 -10.32 -1.17 -6.18
CA TYR A 93 -10.38 -1.29 -4.73
C TYR A 93 -11.79 -0.93 -4.26
N ARG A 94 -12.40 -1.82 -3.46
CA ARG A 94 -13.66 -1.57 -2.80
C ARG A 94 -13.50 -1.77 -1.30
N GLN A 95 -13.86 -0.78 -0.52
CA GLN A 95 -13.86 -0.84 0.93
C GLN A 95 -15.26 -0.55 1.47
N THR A 96 -15.75 -1.45 2.30
CA THR A 96 -17.02 -1.26 3.03
C THR A 96 -16.70 -0.93 4.48
N THR A 97 -17.25 0.17 4.98
CA THR A 97 -17.11 0.63 6.36
C THR A 97 -18.49 0.98 6.91
N GLU A 98 -18.56 1.31 8.18
CA GLU A 98 -19.79 1.86 8.80
C GLU A 98 -20.29 3.16 8.12
N TYR A 99 -19.38 3.91 7.50
CA TYR A 99 -19.71 5.18 6.80
C TYR A 99 -20.13 4.97 5.34
N GLY A 100 -20.04 3.75 4.81
CA GLY A 100 -20.45 3.45 3.44
C GLY A 100 -19.46 2.61 2.63
N VAL A 101 -19.73 2.54 1.32
CA VAL A 101 -18.92 1.78 0.37
C VAL A 101 -18.10 2.73 -0.49
N PHE A 102 -16.79 2.65 -0.35
CA PHE A 102 -15.82 3.42 -1.12
C PHE A 102 -15.27 2.57 -2.26
N LYS A 103 -15.13 3.18 -3.44
CA LYS A 103 -14.63 2.52 -4.64
C LYS A 103 -13.54 3.40 -5.26
N GLY A 104 -12.41 2.80 -5.61
CA GLY A 104 -11.29 3.50 -6.24
C GLY A 104 -10.59 2.64 -7.29
N ILE A 105 -9.76 3.30 -8.09
CA ILE A 105 -8.85 2.65 -9.03
C ILE A 105 -7.43 2.92 -8.55
N ILE A 106 -6.65 1.86 -8.37
CA ILE A 106 -5.21 1.96 -8.10
C ILE A 106 -4.49 1.89 -9.44
N ALA A 107 -3.67 2.92 -9.72
CA ALA A 107 -2.96 3.08 -10.99
C ALA A 107 -1.68 3.91 -10.80
N GLY A 108 -0.79 3.92 -11.77
CA GLY A 108 0.32 4.87 -11.83
C GLY A 108 -0.15 6.23 -12.36
N GLY A 109 0.16 7.31 -11.64
CA GLY A 109 -0.09 8.68 -12.09
C GLY A 109 1.14 9.28 -12.77
N SER A 110 0.92 10.15 -13.75
CA SER A 110 2.00 10.87 -14.46
C SER A 110 2.68 11.90 -13.54
N ILE A 111 3.99 11.77 -13.34
CA ILE A 111 4.80 12.76 -12.62
C ILE A 111 4.79 14.11 -13.35
N HIS A 112 4.82 14.10 -14.69
CA HIS A 112 4.72 15.31 -15.50
C HIS A 112 3.41 16.07 -15.24
N ASP A 113 2.28 15.35 -15.15
CA ASP A 113 0.98 15.97 -14.85
C ASP A 113 0.90 16.53 -13.42
N TYR A 114 1.65 15.95 -12.50
CA TYR A 114 1.83 16.49 -11.16
C TYR A 114 2.67 17.77 -11.19
N GLN A 115 3.79 17.77 -11.91
CA GLN A 115 4.68 18.95 -12.03
C GLN A 115 4.02 20.10 -12.77
N SER A 116 3.25 19.82 -13.83
CA SER A 116 2.50 20.81 -14.61
C SER A 116 1.16 21.22 -13.98
N ASN A 117 0.90 20.78 -12.74
CA ASN A 117 -0.30 21.13 -11.97
C ASN A 117 -1.63 20.69 -12.64
N ILE A 118 -1.60 19.68 -13.51
CA ILE A 118 -2.80 18.99 -14.01
C ILE A 118 -3.39 18.14 -12.87
N ILE A 119 -2.53 17.42 -12.12
CA ILE A 119 -2.87 16.84 -10.84
C ILE A 119 -2.68 17.92 -9.78
N LYS A 120 -3.79 18.38 -9.20
CA LYS A 120 -3.78 19.44 -8.20
C LYS A 120 -3.28 18.95 -6.85
N LYS A 121 -2.37 19.69 -6.24
CA LYS A 121 -1.96 19.47 -4.84
C LYS A 121 -3.07 19.97 -3.92
N HIS A 122 -3.36 19.21 -2.88
CA HIS A 122 -4.29 19.63 -1.84
C HIS A 122 -3.62 20.59 -0.86
N GLU A 123 -2.39 20.26 -0.44
CA GLU A 123 -1.57 21.06 0.48
C GLU A 123 -0.08 20.87 0.19
N ASN A 124 0.74 21.72 0.76
CA ASN A 124 2.19 21.57 0.69
C ASN A 124 2.65 20.52 1.70
N THR A 125 3.60 19.69 1.28
CA THR A 125 4.23 18.71 2.14
C THR A 125 5.31 19.34 3.00
N ILE A 126 5.61 18.69 4.14
CA ILE A 126 6.70 19.11 5.03
C ILE A 126 8.01 18.59 4.43
N THR A 127 8.91 19.48 4.04
CA THR A 127 10.20 19.15 3.38
C THR A 127 10.99 18.07 4.10
N GLN A 128 11.06 18.11 5.43
CA GLN A 128 11.73 17.07 6.22
C GLN A 128 11.12 15.67 6.02
N ARG A 129 9.80 15.57 5.88
CA ARG A 129 9.12 14.30 5.58
C ARG A 129 9.40 13.84 4.17
N GLU A 130 9.46 14.75 3.20
CA GLU A 130 9.80 14.41 1.81
C GLU A 130 11.18 13.75 1.73
N ILE A 131 12.19 14.31 2.42
CA ILE A 131 13.54 13.76 2.46
C ILE A 131 13.53 12.33 3.03
N VAL A 132 12.87 12.13 4.17
CA VAL A 132 12.76 10.80 4.79
C VAL A 132 12.04 9.80 3.87
N PHE A 133 10.97 10.21 3.20
CA PHE A 133 10.24 9.36 2.26
C PHE A 133 11.07 9.03 1.01
N LYS A 134 11.83 10.00 0.51
CA LYS A 134 12.76 9.79 -0.60
C LYS A 134 13.79 8.71 -0.24
N ASP A 135 14.49 8.87 0.89
CA ASP A 135 15.48 7.90 1.37
C ASP A 135 14.85 6.53 1.60
N TYR A 136 13.65 6.49 2.17
CA TYR A 136 12.90 5.25 2.34
C TYR A 136 12.64 4.55 1.01
N LEU A 137 12.11 5.24 0.01
CA LEU A 137 11.80 4.67 -1.30
C LEU A 137 13.06 4.23 -2.06
N GLU A 138 14.14 5.03 -2.01
CA GLU A 138 15.42 4.70 -2.64
C GLU A 138 16.05 3.44 -2.05
N ILE A 139 15.97 3.27 -0.73
CA ILE A 139 16.55 2.10 -0.04
C ILE A 139 15.65 0.87 -0.17
N THR A 140 14.36 1.00 0.09
CA THR A 140 13.43 -0.14 0.12
C THR A 140 13.05 -0.63 -1.27
N ASN A 141 13.02 0.27 -2.26
CA ASN A 141 12.63 0.00 -3.65
C ASN A 141 11.21 -0.57 -3.78
N PHE A 142 10.30 -0.21 -2.88
CA PHE A 142 8.86 -0.47 -3.03
C PHE A 142 8.04 0.64 -2.40
N HIS A 143 6.80 0.79 -2.87
CA HIS A 143 5.83 1.75 -2.39
C HIS A 143 4.60 1.00 -1.86
N ALA A 144 4.29 1.16 -0.58
CA ALA A 144 3.20 0.44 0.09
C ALA A 144 1.99 1.34 0.42
N GLU A 145 2.13 2.65 0.33
CA GLU A 145 1.08 3.61 0.68
C GLU A 145 0.73 4.48 -0.54
N PRO A 146 -0.29 4.10 -1.33
CA PRO A 146 -0.72 4.89 -2.48
C PRO A 146 -1.29 6.24 -2.04
N VAL A 147 -1.02 7.27 -2.84
CA VAL A 147 -1.60 8.61 -2.64
C VAL A 147 -3.05 8.61 -3.07
N LEU A 148 -3.94 9.16 -2.23
CA LEU A 148 -5.35 9.33 -2.57
C LEU A 148 -5.51 10.56 -3.49
N LEU A 149 -6.07 10.31 -4.65
CA LEU A 149 -6.47 11.35 -5.60
C LEU A 149 -7.98 11.31 -5.82
N THR A 150 -8.56 12.46 -6.02
CA THR A 150 -9.97 12.60 -6.40
C THR A 150 -10.10 13.13 -7.82
N TYR A 151 -11.19 12.80 -8.50
CA TYR A 151 -11.49 13.27 -9.84
C TYR A 151 -12.96 13.64 -9.99
N LYS A 152 -13.26 14.52 -10.94
CA LYS A 152 -14.64 14.88 -11.24
C LYS A 152 -15.43 13.64 -11.71
N PRO A 153 -16.68 13.45 -11.28
CA PRO A 153 -17.49 12.31 -11.69
C PRO A 153 -17.48 12.11 -13.21
N ASN A 154 -17.28 10.87 -13.64
CA ASN A 154 -17.27 10.48 -15.05
C ASN A 154 -18.08 9.19 -15.23
N GLN A 155 -19.15 9.26 -16.00
CA GLN A 155 -20.08 8.14 -16.16
C GLN A 155 -19.43 6.92 -16.83
N LYS A 156 -18.51 7.12 -17.79
CA LYS A 156 -17.78 6.00 -18.44
C LYS A 156 -16.93 5.24 -17.43
N ILE A 157 -16.17 5.95 -16.59
CA ILE A 157 -15.34 5.35 -15.53
C ILE A 157 -16.24 4.62 -14.52
N LYS A 158 -17.35 5.24 -14.10
CA LYS A 158 -18.33 4.61 -13.18
C LYS A 158 -18.89 3.31 -13.74
N ASN A 159 -19.24 3.28 -15.02
CA ASN A 159 -19.75 2.09 -15.68
C ASN A 159 -18.69 0.96 -15.72
N ILE A 160 -17.46 1.27 -16.07
CA ILE A 160 -16.35 0.30 -16.08
C ILE A 160 -16.13 -0.28 -14.68
N ILE A 161 -16.09 0.56 -13.65
CA ILE A 161 -15.94 0.13 -12.25
C ILE A 161 -17.10 -0.81 -11.88
N ASN A 162 -18.34 -0.44 -12.14
CA ASN A 162 -19.51 -1.22 -11.77
C ASN A 162 -19.55 -2.58 -12.50
N GLN A 163 -19.23 -2.63 -13.79
CA GLN A 163 -19.13 -3.88 -14.56
C GLN A 163 -18.08 -4.85 -14.01
N ASN A 164 -16.98 -4.32 -13.46
CA ASN A 164 -15.95 -5.17 -12.88
C ASN A 164 -16.25 -5.58 -11.44
N ILE A 165 -16.90 -4.73 -10.65
CA ILE A 165 -17.30 -5.08 -9.29
C ILE A 165 -18.40 -6.14 -9.25
N SER A 166 -19.21 -6.30 -10.30
CA SER A 166 -20.20 -7.39 -10.40
C SER A 166 -19.57 -8.78 -10.57
N LYS A 167 -18.29 -8.85 -10.92
CA LYS A 167 -17.53 -10.11 -11.03
C LYS A 167 -17.02 -10.53 -9.66
N ARG A 168 -16.69 -11.84 -9.54
CA ARG A 168 -16.04 -12.34 -8.33
C ARG A 168 -14.73 -11.58 -8.06
N PRO A 169 -14.53 -11.04 -6.84
CA PRO A 169 -13.31 -10.33 -6.50
C PRO A 169 -12.10 -11.26 -6.47
N GLU A 170 -10.94 -10.74 -6.81
CA GLU A 170 -9.66 -11.45 -6.65
C GLU A 170 -9.35 -11.68 -5.17
N TYR A 171 -9.61 -10.66 -4.34
CA TYR A 171 -9.49 -10.71 -2.89
C TYR A 171 -10.75 -10.18 -2.22
N GLU A 172 -11.16 -10.86 -1.15
CA GLU A 172 -12.19 -10.41 -0.23
C GLU A 172 -11.79 -10.83 1.18
N PHE A 173 -11.66 -9.86 2.09
CA PHE A 173 -11.24 -10.10 3.47
C PHE A 173 -11.65 -8.95 4.38
N THR A 174 -11.67 -9.21 5.69
CA THR A 174 -11.91 -8.21 6.74
C THR A 174 -10.63 -7.97 7.53
N THR A 175 -10.37 -6.70 7.96
CA THR A 175 -9.20 -6.31 8.77
C THR A 175 -9.60 -5.67 10.09
#